data_785947de117b6a7d39f30f304be596c9
#
_entry.id   785947de117b6a7d39f30f304be596c9
#
_cell.length_a   1.000
_cell.length_b   1.000
_cell.length_c   1.000
_cell.angle_alpha   90.00
_cell.angle_beta   90.00
_cell.angle_gamma   90.00
#
_symmetry.space_group_name_H-M   'P 1'
#
loop_
_entity.id
_entity.type
_entity.pdbx_description
1 polymer ?
#
loop_
_entity_poly.entity_id
_entity_poly.type
_entity_poly.pdbx_seq_one_letter_code
_entity_poly.pdbx_strand_id
1 'polypeptide(L)'
;MLGLSACQPKASSTSEAWIDHAEEVAVYQLLSTANELADSMKMPRTAWAGYELPFLEEQLEHKVNIDSIHPVPAKALLGKRRLCPVSDWTSGFFPGSLWYAYELTGNDSLKMQAIRFTNKLNDVRYMKNTHDVGFMVNCSYGNALRLAPNDTIKQLLVETADNLCSRFDTTIGCIRSWDFGAWHFPVIIDNMMNLELLFNVSKLTGDTKYADIATRHARTTMANHFRLDYTCYHVVSYNADGTVEHKQTFQGKADDSSWARGQGWAVYGYTLCYKETKDTAFLQQAVHVADMIMRRTTTTDAVPYWDFDAPVKEDTPRDASAAAVIASAFLDLSTLVPDGDNYFAHAEKILQSLSGQDYLAVKGNNAGFILKHSTGSLPHGSEIDVPLNYADYYYLEALNKYVKMKSEE
;
A
#
# COMPACT_ATOMS: atom_id res chain seq x y z
N MET A 1 38.17 1.05 43.64
CA MET A 1 36.79 0.48 43.59
C MET A 1 36.15 0.94 42.30
N LEU A 2 36.17 0.09 41.32
CA LEU A 2 35.53 0.33 40.01
C LEU A 2 34.09 -0.22 40.09
N GLY A 3 33.11 0.68 40.08
CA GLY A 3 31.70 0.32 40.06
C GLY A 3 31.31 -0.23 38.69
N LEU A 4 31.00 -1.50 38.62
CA LEU A 4 30.33 -2.14 37.52
C LEU A 4 28.86 -1.64 37.48
N SER A 5 28.54 -0.76 36.55
CA SER A 5 27.15 -0.42 36.25
C SER A 5 26.53 -1.60 35.50
N ALA A 6 25.68 -2.34 36.22
CA ALA A 6 24.88 -3.39 35.61
C ALA A 6 23.83 -2.74 34.71
N CYS A 7 23.89 -3.06 33.43
CA CYS A 7 22.79 -2.80 32.49
C CYS A 7 21.55 -3.53 33.03
N GLN A 8 20.54 -2.80 33.48
CA GLN A 8 19.24 -3.37 33.79
C GLN A 8 18.57 -3.75 32.44
N PRO A 9 18.02 -4.95 32.34
CA PRO A 9 17.19 -5.30 31.19
C PRO A 9 15.98 -4.36 31.17
N LYS A 10 15.68 -3.77 30.01
CA LYS A 10 14.42 -3.08 29.78
C LYS A 10 13.28 -3.99 30.21
N ALA A 11 12.40 -3.47 31.08
CA ALA A 11 11.17 -4.16 31.44
C ALA A 11 10.45 -4.56 30.12
N SER A 12 10.21 -5.85 29.93
CA SER A 12 9.38 -6.35 28.86
C SER A 12 7.98 -5.77 29.09
N SER A 13 7.55 -4.81 28.28
CA SER A 13 6.14 -4.60 28.04
C SER A 13 5.60 -5.98 27.64
N THR A 14 4.47 -6.41 28.21
CA THR A 14 3.79 -7.65 27.83
C THR A 14 3.34 -7.49 26.38
N SER A 15 4.22 -7.81 25.42
CA SER A 15 3.84 -7.86 24.01
C SER A 15 2.81 -8.99 23.87
N GLU A 16 1.77 -8.74 23.10
CA GLU A 16 0.77 -9.78 22.86
C GLU A 16 1.44 -10.91 22.06
N ALA A 17 1.23 -12.16 22.41
CA ALA A 17 1.93 -13.32 21.82
C ALA A 17 1.78 -13.41 20.30
N TRP A 18 0.69 -12.87 19.73
CA TRP A 18 0.49 -12.83 18.28
C TRP A 18 1.43 -11.81 17.59
N ILE A 19 1.81 -10.72 18.28
CA ILE A 19 2.76 -9.72 17.78
C ILE A 19 4.16 -10.34 17.71
N ASP A 20 4.61 -10.97 18.80
CA ASP A 20 5.92 -11.65 18.84
C ASP A 20 6.05 -12.69 17.72
N HIS A 21 4.97 -13.46 17.50
CA HIS A 21 4.94 -14.42 16.42
C HIS A 21 5.00 -13.78 15.03
N ALA A 22 4.25 -12.69 14.81
CA ALA A 22 4.27 -11.93 13.57
C ALA A 22 5.65 -11.34 13.28
N GLU A 23 6.32 -10.77 14.29
CA GLU A 23 7.70 -10.27 14.19
C GLU A 23 8.68 -11.38 13.80
N GLU A 24 8.62 -12.53 14.45
CA GLU A 24 9.47 -13.66 14.13
C GLU A 24 9.30 -14.15 12.68
N VAL A 25 8.05 -14.22 12.18
CA VAL A 25 7.77 -14.59 10.79
C VAL A 25 8.31 -13.52 9.85
N ALA A 26 8.05 -12.23 10.12
CA ALA A 26 8.50 -11.14 9.28
C ALA A 26 10.04 -11.10 9.16
N VAL A 27 10.75 -11.18 10.27
CA VAL A 27 12.23 -11.21 10.29
C VAL A 27 12.75 -12.38 9.45
N TYR A 28 12.20 -13.58 9.66
CA TYR A 28 12.65 -14.76 8.93
C TYR A 28 12.42 -14.63 7.41
N GLN A 29 11.20 -14.28 7.00
CA GLN A 29 10.82 -14.16 5.60
C GLN A 29 11.64 -13.09 4.88
N LEU A 30 11.75 -11.92 5.47
CA LEU A 30 12.47 -10.79 4.87
C LEU A 30 13.96 -11.04 4.76
N LEU A 31 14.62 -11.52 5.81
CA LEU A 31 16.07 -11.81 5.77
C LEU A 31 16.39 -12.97 4.82
N SER A 32 15.59 -14.05 4.83
CA SER A 32 15.78 -15.15 3.90
C SER A 32 15.67 -14.68 2.44
N THR A 33 14.63 -13.91 2.13
CA THR A 33 14.42 -13.32 0.79
C THR A 33 15.53 -12.34 0.41
N ALA A 34 15.94 -11.47 1.32
CA ALA A 34 17.00 -10.50 1.07
C ALA A 34 18.36 -11.17 0.82
N ASN A 35 18.69 -12.22 1.54
CA ASN A 35 19.93 -12.98 1.34
C ASN A 35 19.92 -13.72 0.01
N GLU A 36 18.80 -14.36 -0.38
CA GLU A 36 18.66 -15.04 -1.67
C GLU A 36 18.79 -14.07 -2.85
N LEU A 37 18.23 -12.86 -2.73
CA LEU A 37 18.20 -11.85 -3.79
C LEU A 37 19.32 -10.80 -3.67
N ALA A 38 20.32 -11.07 -2.87
CA ALA A 38 21.39 -10.11 -2.55
C ALA A 38 22.03 -9.53 -3.81
N ASP A 39 22.39 -10.34 -4.79
CA ASP A 39 23.06 -9.93 -6.03
C ASP A 39 22.08 -9.65 -7.19
N SER A 40 20.77 -9.82 -6.97
CA SER A 40 19.73 -9.52 -7.96
C SER A 40 19.41 -8.04 -8.00
N MET A 41 19.22 -7.48 -9.21
CA MET A 41 18.62 -6.15 -9.39
C MET A 41 17.09 -6.19 -9.41
N LYS A 42 16.49 -7.38 -9.26
CA LYS A 42 15.04 -7.54 -9.21
C LYS A 42 14.53 -7.55 -7.78
N MET A 43 13.26 -7.15 -7.62
CA MET A 43 12.54 -7.14 -6.34
C MET A 43 11.53 -8.28 -6.27
N PRO A 44 11.25 -8.86 -5.08
CA PRO A 44 10.14 -9.78 -4.91
C PRO A 44 8.82 -9.01 -5.08
N ARG A 45 7.92 -9.53 -5.92
CA ARG A 45 6.61 -8.92 -6.17
C ARG A 45 5.47 -9.76 -5.60
N THR A 46 5.43 -11.04 -5.96
CA THR A 46 4.35 -11.96 -5.62
C THR A 46 4.82 -13.42 -5.78
N ALA A 47 3.90 -14.37 -5.66
CA ALA A 47 4.10 -15.74 -6.10
C ALA A 47 3.29 -16.04 -7.38
N TRP A 48 3.70 -17.06 -8.15
CA TRP A 48 2.93 -17.53 -9.29
C TRP A 48 1.66 -18.24 -8.80
N ALA A 49 0.50 -17.70 -9.17
CA ALA A 49 -0.80 -18.31 -8.91
C ALA A 49 -1.10 -19.43 -9.89
N GLY A 50 -1.78 -20.48 -9.42
CA GLY A 50 -2.45 -21.46 -10.25
C GLY A 50 -3.94 -21.12 -10.28
N TYR A 51 -4.38 -20.37 -11.26
CA TYR A 51 -5.78 -20.04 -11.40
C TYR A 51 -6.40 -20.81 -12.56
N GLU A 52 -7.53 -21.47 -12.32
CA GLU A 52 -8.27 -22.16 -13.37
C GLU A 52 -9.17 -21.16 -14.12
N LEU A 53 -9.07 -21.17 -15.46
CA LEU A 53 -9.74 -20.26 -16.38
C LEU A 53 -11.28 -20.11 -16.24
N PRO A 54 -12.07 -21.12 -15.80
CA PRO A 54 -13.54 -21.00 -15.75
C PRO A 54 -14.05 -19.87 -14.86
N PHE A 55 -13.31 -19.49 -13.82
CA PHE A 55 -13.68 -18.36 -12.96
C PHE A 55 -13.39 -17.00 -13.64
N LEU A 56 -12.41 -16.96 -14.52
CA LEU A 56 -12.05 -15.78 -15.32
C LEU A 56 -13.10 -15.50 -16.40
N GLU A 57 -13.64 -16.51 -17.07
CA GLU A 57 -14.58 -16.34 -18.17
C GLU A 57 -15.87 -15.62 -17.75
N GLU A 58 -16.42 -15.91 -16.59
CA GLU A 58 -17.63 -15.25 -16.08
C GLU A 58 -17.38 -13.76 -15.70
N GLN A 59 -16.13 -13.41 -15.38
CA GLN A 59 -15.72 -12.06 -14.96
C GLN A 59 -15.22 -11.21 -16.15
N LEU A 60 -14.75 -11.87 -17.21
CA LEU A 60 -14.10 -11.27 -18.36
C LEU A 60 -15.07 -10.76 -19.44
N GLU A 61 -16.35 -11.11 -19.37
CA GLU A 61 -17.34 -10.74 -20.42
C GLU A 61 -17.47 -9.23 -20.67
N HIS A 62 -16.89 -8.40 -19.79
CA HIS A 62 -17.11 -6.96 -19.90
C HIS A 62 -15.86 -6.08 -20.13
N LYS A 63 -14.60 -6.54 -19.95
CA LYS A 63 -13.47 -5.57 -19.97
C LYS A 63 -12.09 -6.07 -20.36
N VAL A 64 -11.87 -7.32 -20.67
CA VAL A 64 -10.51 -7.80 -20.90
C VAL A 64 -10.18 -7.84 -22.38
N ASN A 65 -9.19 -7.06 -22.76
CA ASN A 65 -8.42 -7.38 -23.95
C ASN A 65 -7.71 -8.71 -23.68
N ILE A 66 -8.13 -9.77 -24.39
CA ILE A 66 -7.58 -11.13 -24.28
C ILE A 66 -6.05 -11.14 -24.38
N ASP A 67 -5.46 -10.19 -25.09
CA ASP A 67 -4.03 -10.01 -25.25
C ASP A 67 -3.31 -9.58 -23.95
N SER A 68 -4.04 -9.14 -22.93
CA SER A 68 -3.50 -8.77 -21.61
C SER A 68 -3.60 -9.87 -20.54
N ILE A 69 -4.22 -11.01 -20.87
CA ILE A 69 -4.29 -12.16 -19.97
C ILE A 69 -2.89 -12.79 -19.93
N HIS A 70 -2.24 -12.68 -18.77
CA HIS A 70 -0.98 -13.38 -18.57
C HIS A 70 -1.22 -14.89 -18.70
N PRO A 71 -0.44 -15.59 -19.53
CA PRO A 71 -0.59 -17.03 -19.69
C PRO A 71 -0.51 -17.72 -18.32
N VAL A 72 -1.38 -18.71 -18.10
CA VAL A 72 -1.30 -19.55 -16.91
C VAL A 72 0.13 -20.06 -16.80
N PRO A 73 0.83 -19.81 -15.69
CA PRO A 73 2.22 -20.19 -15.56
C PRO A 73 2.36 -21.72 -15.67
N ALA A 74 3.46 -22.18 -16.23
CA ALA A 74 3.75 -23.61 -16.25
C ALA A 74 3.62 -24.17 -14.83
N LYS A 75 2.99 -25.35 -14.66
CA LYS A 75 2.75 -25.98 -13.35
C LYS A 75 4.00 -26.02 -12.44
N ALA A 76 5.20 -26.07 -13.02
CA ALA A 76 6.47 -26.00 -12.30
C ALA A 76 6.78 -24.65 -11.64
N LEU A 77 6.08 -23.57 -12.00
CA LEU A 77 6.26 -22.23 -11.44
C LEU A 77 5.27 -21.90 -10.32
N LEU A 78 4.18 -22.68 -10.20
CA LEU A 78 3.15 -22.42 -9.20
C LEU A 78 3.73 -22.36 -7.79
N GLY A 79 3.35 -21.32 -7.04
CA GLY A 79 3.83 -21.09 -5.68
C GLY A 79 5.28 -20.60 -5.57
N LYS A 80 6.03 -20.51 -6.69
CA LYS A 80 7.37 -19.93 -6.69
C LYS A 80 7.31 -18.40 -6.73
N ARG A 81 8.31 -17.75 -6.14
CA ARG A 81 8.44 -16.29 -6.14
C ARG A 81 8.52 -15.74 -7.56
N ARG A 82 7.71 -14.73 -7.81
CA ARG A 82 7.77 -13.89 -9.02
C ARG A 82 8.47 -12.59 -8.68
N LEU A 83 9.47 -12.23 -9.50
CA LEU A 83 10.27 -11.02 -9.33
C LEU A 83 9.85 -9.97 -10.36
N CYS A 84 10.00 -8.69 -9.99
CA CYS A 84 9.83 -7.54 -10.87
C CYS A 84 11.13 -6.73 -11.03
N PRO A 85 11.26 -5.95 -12.11
CA PRO A 85 12.36 -4.99 -12.25
C PRO A 85 12.21 -3.83 -11.26
N VAL A 86 13.27 -3.07 -11.04
CA VAL A 86 13.26 -1.87 -10.18
C VAL A 86 12.34 -0.75 -10.70
N SER A 87 11.98 -0.79 -11.99
CA SER A 87 11.01 0.13 -12.60
C SER A 87 9.55 -0.27 -12.41
N ASP A 88 9.26 -1.40 -11.76
CA ASP A 88 7.90 -1.82 -11.41
C ASP A 88 7.36 -0.98 -10.25
N TRP A 89 6.08 -0.61 -10.30
CA TRP A 89 5.45 0.23 -9.28
C TRP A 89 5.53 -0.34 -7.86
N THR A 90 5.68 -1.66 -7.75
CA THR A 90 5.77 -2.34 -6.45
C THR A 90 7.18 -2.41 -5.88
N SER A 91 8.19 -1.92 -6.60
CA SER A 91 9.60 -2.14 -6.26
C SER A 91 10.03 -1.52 -4.92
N GLY A 92 9.35 -0.47 -4.47
CA GLY A 92 9.65 0.22 -3.21
C GLY A 92 9.18 -0.50 -1.95
N PHE A 93 8.23 -1.42 -2.05
CA PHE A 93 7.61 -2.03 -0.88
C PHE A 93 8.51 -3.04 -0.17
N PHE A 94 9.29 -3.82 -0.88
CA PHE A 94 10.20 -4.77 -0.23
C PHE A 94 11.28 -4.07 0.62
N PRO A 95 12.04 -3.09 0.11
CA PRO A 95 12.93 -2.32 0.96
C PRO A 95 12.19 -1.57 2.08
N GLY A 96 10.97 -1.08 1.82
CA GLY A 96 10.13 -0.47 2.84
C GLY A 96 9.75 -1.44 3.97
N SER A 97 9.40 -2.68 3.63
CA SER A 97 9.12 -3.75 4.61
C SER A 97 10.36 -4.07 5.48
N LEU A 98 11.55 -4.08 4.89
CA LEU A 98 12.80 -4.24 5.64
C LEU A 98 13.02 -3.09 6.63
N TRP A 99 12.70 -1.85 6.24
CA TRP A 99 12.78 -0.69 7.13
C TRP A 99 11.78 -0.78 8.28
N TYR A 100 10.52 -1.12 8.03
CA TYR A 100 9.53 -1.28 9.09
C TYR A 100 9.84 -2.45 10.03
N ALA A 101 10.30 -3.57 9.49
CA ALA A 101 10.74 -4.69 10.33
C ALA A 101 11.97 -4.32 11.20
N TYR A 102 12.90 -3.51 10.67
CA TYR A 102 13.99 -2.95 11.47
C TYR A 102 13.47 -2.04 12.59
N GLU A 103 12.55 -1.13 12.27
CA GLU A 103 11.97 -0.21 13.27
C GLU A 103 11.26 -0.97 14.39
N LEU A 104 10.52 -2.03 14.03
CA LEU A 104 9.77 -2.86 14.97
C LEU A 104 10.69 -3.67 15.91
N THR A 105 11.79 -4.23 15.38
CA THR A 105 12.61 -5.23 16.10
C THR A 105 13.97 -4.73 16.53
N GLY A 106 14.47 -3.63 15.97
CA GLY A 106 15.84 -3.15 16.19
C GLY A 106 16.94 -4.04 15.56
N ASN A 107 16.60 -4.99 14.69
CA ASN A 107 17.54 -5.94 14.11
C ASN A 107 18.42 -5.30 13.03
N ASP A 108 19.71 -5.10 13.32
CA ASP A 108 20.68 -4.47 12.43
C ASP A 108 20.86 -5.20 11.09
N SER A 109 20.64 -6.52 11.02
CA SER A 109 20.67 -7.26 9.76
C SER A 109 19.57 -6.80 8.79
N LEU A 110 18.37 -6.49 9.31
CA LEU A 110 17.29 -5.91 8.53
C LEU A 110 17.68 -4.51 8.02
N LYS A 111 18.28 -3.67 8.86
CA LYS A 111 18.77 -2.35 8.47
C LYS A 111 19.78 -2.41 7.33
N MET A 112 20.75 -3.31 7.43
CA MET A 112 21.76 -3.49 6.36
C MET A 112 21.10 -3.89 5.06
N GLN A 113 20.15 -4.82 5.08
CA GLN A 113 19.42 -5.24 3.88
C GLN A 113 18.49 -4.13 3.38
N ALA A 114 17.83 -3.37 4.26
CA ALA A 114 17.00 -2.23 3.89
C ALA A 114 17.81 -1.18 3.10
N ILE A 115 18.98 -0.81 3.58
CA ILE A 115 19.91 0.10 2.87
C ILE A 115 20.29 -0.48 1.52
N ARG A 116 20.68 -1.76 1.47
CA ARG A 116 21.11 -2.44 0.23
C ARG A 116 20.02 -2.40 -0.83
N PHE A 117 18.78 -2.82 -0.48
CA PHE A 117 17.68 -2.88 -1.43
C PHE A 117 17.13 -1.50 -1.80
N THR A 118 17.12 -0.55 -0.86
CA THR A 118 16.78 0.85 -1.15
C THR A 118 17.71 1.43 -2.21
N ASN A 119 19.02 1.23 -2.09
CA ASN A 119 20.00 1.76 -3.04
C ASN A 119 19.84 1.21 -4.47
N LYS A 120 19.23 0.03 -4.67
CA LYS A 120 18.91 -0.51 -6.01
C LYS A 120 17.89 0.36 -6.76
N LEU A 121 17.10 1.18 -6.07
CA LEU A 121 16.06 2.04 -6.63
C LEU A 121 16.58 3.45 -7.00
N ASN A 122 17.88 3.70 -6.94
CA ASN A 122 18.46 5.02 -7.15
C ASN A 122 17.97 5.68 -8.45
N ASP A 123 17.85 4.94 -9.54
CA ASP A 123 17.51 5.48 -10.86
C ASP A 123 16.00 5.67 -11.08
N VAL A 124 15.15 5.20 -10.16
CA VAL A 124 13.70 5.46 -10.19
C VAL A 124 13.39 6.95 -10.15
N ARG A 125 14.24 7.76 -9.51
CA ARG A 125 14.12 9.22 -9.47
C ARG A 125 14.02 9.89 -10.84
N TYR A 126 14.47 9.22 -11.92
CA TYR A 126 14.41 9.77 -13.28
C TYR A 126 13.15 9.38 -14.05
N MET A 127 12.29 8.52 -13.48
CA MET A 127 11.04 8.09 -14.12
C MET A 127 10.01 9.22 -14.13
N LYS A 128 9.32 9.39 -15.29
CA LYS A 128 8.33 10.45 -15.50
C LYS A 128 7.02 9.93 -16.11
N ASN A 129 6.89 8.64 -16.33
CA ASN A 129 5.78 8.01 -17.05
C ASN A 129 4.70 7.40 -16.15
N THR A 130 4.85 7.51 -14.85
CA THR A 130 3.90 7.01 -13.85
C THR A 130 3.88 7.90 -12.61
N HIS A 131 2.74 7.92 -11.92
CA HIS A 131 2.64 8.53 -10.60
C HIS A 131 3.25 7.67 -9.49
N ASP A 132 3.43 6.37 -9.74
CA ASP A 132 3.88 5.39 -8.75
C ASP A 132 5.30 5.59 -8.25
N VAL A 133 6.03 6.56 -8.81
CA VAL A 133 7.32 6.98 -8.25
C VAL A 133 7.19 7.38 -6.77
N GLY A 134 6.00 7.82 -6.33
CA GLY A 134 5.69 8.02 -4.91
C GLY A 134 5.75 6.71 -4.13
N PHE A 135 5.06 5.66 -4.54
CA PHE A 135 5.15 4.33 -3.94
C PHE A 135 6.59 3.79 -3.95
N MET A 136 7.26 3.86 -5.10
CA MET A 136 8.61 3.31 -5.24
C MET A 136 9.61 4.00 -4.31
N VAL A 137 9.57 5.32 -4.25
CA VAL A 137 10.61 6.13 -3.58
C VAL A 137 10.23 6.49 -2.15
N ASN A 138 8.96 6.87 -1.88
CA ASN A 138 8.59 7.23 -0.51
C ASN A 138 8.57 6.02 0.41
N CYS A 139 8.06 4.86 -0.05
CA CYS A 139 8.08 3.63 0.77
C CYS A 139 9.51 3.13 1.05
N SER A 140 10.48 3.39 0.18
CA SER A 140 11.88 2.97 0.35
C SER A 140 12.74 4.08 0.94
N TYR A 141 13.04 5.11 0.17
CA TYR A 141 13.90 6.22 0.59
C TYR A 141 13.24 7.14 1.63
N GLY A 142 11.90 7.27 1.65
CA GLY A 142 11.20 7.99 2.70
C GLY A 142 11.44 7.35 4.06
N ASN A 143 11.33 6.03 4.18
CA ASN A 143 11.67 5.30 5.39
C ASN A 143 13.18 5.36 5.70
N ALA A 144 14.03 5.28 4.68
CA ALA A 144 15.47 5.45 4.85
C ALA A 144 15.82 6.84 5.42
N LEU A 145 15.19 7.91 4.93
CA LEU A 145 15.40 9.26 5.46
C LEU A 145 15.02 9.36 6.94
N ARG A 146 13.94 8.70 7.34
CA ARG A 146 13.44 8.71 8.72
C ARG A 146 14.34 7.94 9.68
N LEU A 147 14.89 6.79 9.24
CA LEU A 147 15.61 5.83 10.10
C LEU A 147 17.13 5.85 9.95
N ALA A 148 17.64 6.38 8.82
CA ALA A 148 19.07 6.50 8.51
C ALA A 148 19.34 7.71 7.59
N PRO A 149 19.07 8.94 8.05
CA PRO A 149 19.09 10.14 7.22
C PRO A 149 20.46 10.45 6.64
N ASN A 150 20.48 10.90 5.38
CA ASN A 150 21.65 11.53 4.76
C ASN A 150 21.20 12.49 3.65
N ASP A 151 22.11 13.39 3.21
CA ASP A 151 21.77 14.44 2.25
C ASP A 151 21.51 13.92 0.83
N THR A 152 22.13 12.79 0.44
CA THR A 152 21.87 12.17 -0.87
C THR A 152 20.41 11.68 -0.95
N ILE A 153 19.88 11.13 0.13
CA ILE A 153 18.47 10.71 0.18
C ILE A 153 17.54 11.93 0.03
N LYS A 154 17.86 13.04 0.70
CA LYS A 154 17.05 14.28 0.59
C LYS A 154 16.98 14.77 -0.85
N GLN A 155 18.14 14.83 -1.53
CA GLN A 155 18.18 15.25 -2.92
C GLN A 155 17.38 14.32 -3.84
N LEU A 156 17.50 13.00 -3.66
CA LEU A 156 16.77 12.00 -4.43
C LEU A 156 15.24 12.17 -4.28
N LEU A 157 14.76 12.39 -3.05
CA LEU A 157 13.34 12.62 -2.79
C LEU A 157 12.84 13.89 -3.49
N VAL A 158 13.64 14.98 -3.48
CA VAL A 158 13.30 16.23 -4.18
C VAL A 158 13.23 16.02 -5.68
N GLU A 159 14.22 15.38 -6.29
CA GLU A 159 14.25 15.08 -7.73
C GLU A 159 13.05 14.22 -8.15
N THR A 160 12.67 13.23 -7.32
CA THR A 160 11.51 12.38 -7.58
C THR A 160 10.20 13.18 -7.46
N ALA A 161 10.08 14.03 -6.45
CA ALA A 161 8.91 14.89 -6.27
C ALA A 161 8.74 15.89 -7.42
N ASP A 162 9.82 16.46 -7.95
CA ASP A 162 9.78 17.32 -9.14
C ASP A 162 9.26 16.55 -10.36
N ASN A 163 9.69 15.30 -10.55
CA ASN A 163 9.19 14.45 -11.62
C ASN A 163 7.71 14.10 -11.45
N LEU A 164 7.26 13.81 -10.24
CA LEU A 164 5.84 13.59 -9.95
C LEU A 164 5.03 14.87 -10.22
N CYS A 165 5.50 16.03 -9.79
CA CYS A 165 4.87 17.33 -10.06
C CYS A 165 4.79 17.65 -11.55
N SER A 166 5.73 17.18 -12.38
CA SER A 166 5.70 17.41 -13.84
C SER A 166 4.51 16.74 -14.53
N ARG A 167 3.83 15.80 -13.86
CA ARG A 167 2.61 15.13 -14.34
C ARG A 167 1.32 15.86 -13.93
N PHE A 168 1.43 16.98 -13.20
CA PHE A 168 0.29 17.77 -12.75
C PHE A 168 -0.18 18.71 -13.85
N ASP A 169 -1.48 18.64 -14.17
CA ASP A 169 -2.16 19.57 -15.07
C ASP A 169 -2.93 20.61 -14.28
N THR A 170 -2.65 21.90 -14.54
CA THR A 170 -3.24 23.00 -13.81
C THR A 170 -4.72 23.27 -14.16
N THR A 171 -5.18 22.89 -15.33
CA THR A 171 -6.58 23.01 -15.74
C THR A 171 -7.42 21.94 -15.07
N ILE A 172 -6.95 20.69 -15.10
CA ILE A 172 -7.61 19.53 -14.49
C ILE A 172 -7.47 19.57 -12.97
N GLY A 173 -6.33 20.04 -12.46
CA GLY A 173 -6.04 20.07 -11.03
C GLY A 173 -5.62 18.72 -10.46
N CYS A 174 -5.11 17.81 -11.30
CA CYS A 174 -4.65 16.48 -10.90
C CYS A 174 -3.31 16.11 -11.51
N ILE A 175 -2.64 15.14 -10.88
CA ILE A 175 -1.47 14.44 -11.39
C ILE A 175 -1.97 13.26 -12.24
N ARG A 176 -1.52 13.17 -13.49
CA ARG A 176 -1.83 12.05 -14.38
C ARG A 176 -1.22 10.76 -13.85
N SER A 177 -2.01 9.68 -13.80
CA SER A 177 -1.56 8.42 -13.20
C SER A 177 -0.62 7.63 -14.09
N TRP A 178 -1.04 7.29 -15.32
CA TRP A 178 -0.25 6.52 -16.29
C TRP A 178 -0.41 7.05 -17.71
N ASP A 179 0.36 6.51 -18.65
CA ASP A 179 0.41 6.94 -20.04
C ASP A 179 -0.05 5.86 -21.03
N PHE A 180 -0.76 4.83 -20.54
CA PHE A 180 -1.30 3.73 -21.34
C PHE A 180 -2.84 3.70 -21.31
N GLY A 181 -3.43 2.84 -22.16
CA GLY A 181 -4.88 2.68 -22.27
C GLY A 181 -5.55 3.74 -23.15
N ALA A 182 -6.88 3.71 -23.20
CA ALA A 182 -7.69 4.57 -24.06
C ALA A 182 -8.12 5.89 -23.41
N TRP A 183 -7.71 6.15 -22.16
CA TRP A 183 -8.07 7.36 -21.41
C TRP A 183 -7.26 8.57 -21.86
N HIS A 184 -7.92 9.70 -21.98
CA HIS A 184 -7.25 10.94 -22.34
C HIS A 184 -6.34 11.45 -21.21
N PHE A 185 -6.87 11.59 -19.99
CA PHE A 185 -6.09 11.97 -18.80
C PHE A 185 -6.57 11.15 -17.60
N PRO A 186 -6.01 9.93 -17.39
CA PRO A 186 -6.45 9.05 -16.33
C PRO A 186 -5.90 9.48 -14.96
N VAL A 187 -6.78 9.50 -13.97
CA VAL A 187 -6.46 9.67 -12.55
C VAL A 187 -7.07 8.49 -11.81
N ILE A 188 -6.27 7.72 -11.10
CA ILE A 188 -6.76 6.62 -10.26
C ILE A 188 -6.68 7.00 -8.79
N ILE A 189 -7.54 6.37 -7.99
CA ILE A 189 -7.62 6.65 -6.55
C ILE A 189 -6.29 6.36 -5.83
N ASP A 190 -5.48 5.43 -6.33
CA ASP A 190 -4.15 5.07 -5.85
C ASP A 190 -3.20 6.27 -5.79
N ASN A 191 -3.43 7.29 -6.64
CA ASN A 191 -2.61 8.51 -6.64
C ASN A 191 -2.64 9.25 -5.30
N MET A 192 -3.70 9.08 -4.51
CA MET A 192 -3.79 9.64 -3.16
C MET A 192 -2.63 9.18 -2.25
N MET A 193 -2.11 7.97 -2.47
CA MET A 193 -0.96 7.42 -1.74
C MET A 193 0.36 8.08 -2.14
N ASN A 194 0.49 8.45 -3.42
CA ASN A 194 1.70 9.06 -3.96
C ASN A 194 1.87 10.53 -3.51
N LEU A 195 0.80 11.17 -2.98
CA LEU A 195 0.84 12.52 -2.43
C LEU A 195 1.73 12.62 -1.18
N GLU A 196 1.94 11.51 -0.47
CA GLU A 196 2.79 11.49 0.72
C GLU A 196 4.22 11.94 0.41
N LEU A 197 4.78 11.54 -0.73
CA LEU A 197 6.08 12.04 -1.20
C LEU A 197 6.09 13.57 -1.30
N LEU A 198 5.04 14.17 -1.84
CA LEU A 198 4.95 15.62 -2.02
C LEU A 198 4.86 16.36 -0.69
N PHE A 199 4.02 15.89 0.24
CA PHE A 199 3.95 16.47 1.58
C PHE A 199 5.27 16.35 2.33
N ASN A 200 5.94 15.19 2.25
CA ASN A 200 7.23 14.98 2.88
C ASN A 200 8.31 15.90 2.31
N VAL A 201 8.36 16.06 0.97
CA VAL A 201 9.33 16.97 0.34
C VAL A 201 9.01 18.43 0.63
N SER A 202 7.73 18.83 0.71
CA SER A 202 7.35 20.17 1.14
C SER A 202 7.89 20.50 2.54
N LYS A 203 7.73 19.59 3.50
CA LYS A 203 8.30 19.75 4.85
C LYS A 203 9.83 19.78 4.84
N LEU A 204 10.44 18.92 4.02
CA LEU A 204 11.89 18.79 3.94
C LEU A 204 12.58 20.05 3.38
N THR A 205 11.94 20.69 2.42
CA THR A 205 12.51 21.86 1.69
C THR A 205 11.98 23.19 2.15
N GLY A 206 10.79 23.22 2.77
CA GLY A 206 10.03 24.45 3.04
C GLY A 206 9.33 25.03 1.80
N ASP A 207 9.43 24.39 0.63
CA ASP A 207 8.76 24.81 -0.60
C ASP A 207 7.31 24.28 -0.63
N THR A 208 6.35 25.20 -0.54
CA THR A 208 4.91 24.86 -0.47
C THR A 208 4.36 24.34 -1.79
N LYS A 209 5.05 24.50 -2.92
CA LYS A 209 4.58 24.06 -4.25
C LYS A 209 4.15 22.59 -4.26
N TYR A 210 4.90 21.73 -3.52
CA TYR A 210 4.62 20.31 -3.45
C TYR A 210 3.32 20.03 -2.69
N ALA A 211 3.16 20.63 -1.51
CA ALA A 211 1.93 20.52 -0.72
C ALA A 211 0.72 21.14 -1.43
N ASP A 212 0.91 22.23 -2.17
CA ASP A 212 -0.16 22.89 -2.94
C ASP A 212 -0.67 21.98 -4.07
N ILE A 213 0.22 21.35 -4.81
CA ILE A 213 -0.11 20.36 -5.85
C ILE A 213 -0.84 19.16 -5.24
N ALA A 214 -0.31 18.59 -4.16
CA ALA A 214 -0.93 17.48 -3.46
C ALA A 214 -2.34 17.80 -2.96
N THR A 215 -2.50 18.97 -2.32
CA THR A 215 -3.78 19.44 -1.80
C THR A 215 -4.80 19.67 -2.93
N ARG A 216 -4.37 20.25 -4.03
CA ARG A 216 -5.25 20.49 -5.19
C ARG A 216 -5.68 19.19 -5.84
N HIS A 217 -4.75 18.24 -6.02
CA HIS A 217 -5.07 16.90 -6.49
C HIS A 217 -6.12 16.22 -5.60
N ALA A 218 -5.91 16.23 -4.28
CA ALA A 218 -6.83 15.63 -3.31
C ALA A 218 -8.24 16.24 -3.37
N ARG A 219 -8.35 17.57 -3.53
CA ARG A 219 -9.64 18.27 -3.68
C ARG A 219 -10.37 17.90 -4.96
N THR A 220 -9.68 17.83 -6.09
CA THR A 220 -10.27 17.42 -7.38
C THR A 220 -10.72 15.96 -7.33
N THR A 221 -9.91 15.09 -6.74
CA THR A 221 -10.24 13.68 -6.51
C THR A 221 -11.48 13.54 -5.59
N MET A 222 -11.56 14.32 -4.51
CA MET A 222 -12.71 14.32 -3.61
C MET A 222 -14.01 14.71 -4.35
N ALA A 223 -13.95 15.68 -5.24
CA ALA A 223 -15.11 16.14 -5.99
C ALA A 223 -15.60 15.14 -7.04
N ASN A 224 -14.72 14.35 -7.63
CA ASN A 224 -15.04 13.58 -8.83
C ASN A 224 -15.02 12.06 -8.66
N HIS A 225 -14.23 11.49 -7.72
CA HIS A 225 -14.07 10.05 -7.57
C HIS A 225 -15.13 9.38 -6.69
N PHE A 226 -15.91 10.14 -5.92
CA PHE A 226 -16.82 9.55 -4.93
C PHE A 226 -18.27 9.56 -5.39
N ARG A 227 -18.98 8.50 -5.01
CA ARG A 227 -20.45 8.38 -5.12
C ARG A 227 -21.10 8.95 -3.85
N LEU A 228 -22.42 9.08 -3.87
CA LEU A 228 -23.19 9.61 -2.73
C LEU A 228 -23.09 8.75 -1.46
N ASP A 229 -22.76 7.47 -1.61
CA ASP A 229 -22.55 6.52 -0.49
C ASP A 229 -21.09 6.46 -0.01
N TYR A 230 -20.24 7.35 -0.54
CA TYR A 230 -18.79 7.45 -0.29
C TYR A 230 -17.93 6.30 -0.81
N THR A 231 -18.49 5.41 -1.63
CA THR A 231 -17.65 4.50 -2.42
C THR A 231 -16.95 5.27 -3.53
N CYS A 232 -15.72 4.90 -3.88
CA CYS A 232 -14.98 5.58 -4.94
C CYS A 232 -14.88 4.77 -6.23
N TYR A 233 -14.86 5.48 -7.35
CA TYR A 233 -14.41 4.94 -8.63
C TYR A 233 -12.91 4.70 -8.59
N HIS A 234 -12.45 3.65 -9.28
CA HIS A 234 -11.03 3.41 -9.43
C HIS A 234 -10.40 4.46 -10.35
N VAL A 235 -10.96 4.66 -11.55
CA VAL A 235 -10.44 5.56 -12.60
C VAL A 235 -11.43 6.67 -12.87
N VAL A 236 -10.96 7.92 -12.85
CA VAL A 236 -11.66 9.06 -13.45
C VAL A 236 -10.76 9.63 -14.53
N SER A 237 -11.25 9.69 -15.78
CA SER A 237 -10.55 10.33 -16.88
C SER A 237 -11.12 11.73 -17.14
N TYR A 238 -10.25 12.65 -17.54
CA TYR A 238 -10.61 14.03 -17.80
C TYR A 238 -10.30 14.45 -19.23
N ASN A 239 -11.15 15.34 -19.77
CA ASN A 239 -10.88 16.09 -20.99
C ASN A 239 -9.85 17.19 -20.75
N ALA A 240 -9.28 17.75 -21.83
CA ALA A 240 -8.29 18.82 -21.74
C ALA A 240 -8.82 20.13 -21.10
N ASP A 241 -10.14 20.33 -21.08
CA ASP A 241 -10.80 21.47 -20.42
C ASP A 241 -11.08 21.26 -18.92
N GLY A 242 -10.69 20.11 -18.37
CA GLY A 242 -10.87 19.74 -16.98
C GLY A 242 -12.23 19.09 -16.65
N THR A 243 -13.10 18.92 -17.63
CA THR A 243 -14.36 18.17 -17.44
C THR A 243 -14.11 16.67 -17.33
N VAL A 244 -14.95 15.97 -16.55
CA VAL A 244 -14.87 14.52 -16.43
C VAL A 244 -15.31 13.88 -17.76
N GLU A 245 -14.44 13.01 -18.30
CA GLU A 245 -14.71 12.23 -19.51
C GLU A 245 -15.41 10.91 -19.15
N HIS A 246 -14.80 10.10 -18.29
CA HIS A 246 -15.30 8.79 -17.87
C HIS A 246 -15.03 8.54 -16.38
N LYS A 247 -15.93 7.75 -15.77
CA LYS A 247 -15.75 7.15 -14.44
C LYS A 247 -15.81 5.64 -14.56
N GLN A 248 -14.70 4.97 -14.29
CA GLN A 248 -14.52 3.57 -14.62
C GLN A 248 -13.71 2.81 -13.58
N THR A 249 -13.51 1.53 -13.82
CA THR A 249 -12.52 0.72 -13.10
C THR A 249 -11.51 0.11 -14.07
N PHE A 250 -10.33 -0.22 -13.53
CA PHE A 250 -9.32 -1.02 -14.22
C PHE A 250 -9.09 -2.35 -13.46
N GLN A 251 -9.09 -2.32 -12.13
CA GLN A 251 -8.82 -3.48 -11.28
C GLN A 251 -10.06 -3.97 -10.51
N GLY A 252 -11.13 -3.21 -10.43
CA GLY A 252 -12.39 -3.59 -9.80
C GLY A 252 -13.27 -4.46 -10.69
N LYS A 253 -14.35 -4.99 -10.12
CA LYS A 253 -15.29 -5.90 -10.77
C LYS A 253 -16.04 -5.26 -11.94
N ALA A 254 -16.50 -4.02 -11.76
CA ALA A 254 -17.26 -3.25 -12.74
C ALA A 254 -17.06 -1.75 -12.54
N ASP A 255 -17.44 -0.92 -13.53
CA ASP A 255 -17.27 0.54 -13.43
C ASP A 255 -18.02 1.16 -12.26
N ASP A 256 -19.11 0.55 -11.85
CA ASP A 256 -19.94 0.96 -10.71
C ASP A 256 -19.64 0.19 -9.41
N SER A 257 -18.71 -0.76 -9.43
CA SER A 257 -18.32 -1.51 -8.23
C SER A 257 -17.35 -0.74 -7.33
N SER A 258 -17.10 -1.31 -6.17
CA SER A 258 -16.26 -0.72 -5.11
C SER A 258 -15.06 -1.63 -4.83
N TRP A 259 -14.04 -1.54 -5.67
CA TRP A 259 -12.79 -2.27 -5.52
C TRP A 259 -12.18 -2.04 -4.13
N ALA A 260 -11.98 -3.11 -3.36
CA ALA A 260 -11.69 -2.99 -1.93
C ALA A 260 -10.40 -2.23 -1.63
N ARG A 261 -9.31 -2.52 -2.38
CA ARG A 261 -8.04 -1.82 -2.18
C ARG A 261 -8.14 -0.34 -2.56
N GLY A 262 -8.97 0.01 -3.56
CA GLY A 262 -9.24 1.41 -3.90
C GLY A 262 -9.90 2.17 -2.76
N GLN A 263 -10.83 1.55 -2.03
CA GLN A 263 -11.41 2.16 -0.83
C GLN A 263 -10.36 2.31 0.28
N GLY A 264 -9.45 1.32 0.42
CA GLY A 264 -8.29 1.41 1.31
C GLY A 264 -7.38 2.59 0.97
N TRP A 265 -7.04 2.78 -0.32
CA TRP A 265 -6.25 3.92 -0.77
C TRP A 265 -6.94 5.26 -0.46
N ALA A 266 -8.26 5.32 -0.64
CA ALA A 266 -9.04 6.51 -0.34
C ALA A 266 -8.98 6.89 1.14
N VAL A 267 -9.30 5.98 2.05
CA VAL A 267 -9.29 6.29 3.49
C VAL A 267 -7.90 6.65 3.98
N TYR A 268 -6.86 5.94 3.53
CA TYR A 268 -5.48 6.28 3.87
C TYR A 268 -5.09 7.66 3.37
N GLY A 269 -5.31 7.91 2.07
CA GLY A 269 -4.91 9.17 1.43
C GLY A 269 -5.59 10.39 2.03
N TYR A 270 -6.90 10.33 2.36
CA TYR A 270 -7.59 11.46 2.99
C TYR A 270 -7.22 11.64 4.45
N THR A 271 -6.95 10.56 5.20
CA THR A 271 -6.39 10.65 6.55
C THR A 271 -5.03 11.35 6.53
N LEU A 272 -4.16 10.97 5.59
CA LEU A 272 -2.87 11.62 5.34
C LEU A 272 -3.04 13.11 5.00
N CYS A 273 -3.91 13.44 4.04
CA CYS A 273 -4.15 14.82 3.64
C CYS A 273 -4.59 15.70 4.84
N TYR A 274 -5.44 15.17 5.71
CA TYR A 274 -5.81 15.91 6.93
C TYR A 274 -4.61 16.06 7.89
N LYS A 275 -3.82 15.01 8.10
CA LYS A 275 -2.61 15.08 8.95
C LYS A 275 -1.67 16.20 8.47
N GLU A 276 -1.54 16.37 7.18
CA GLU A 276 -0.60 17.31 6.57
C GLU A 276 -1.16 18.74 6.47
N THR A 277 -2.45 18.91 6.15
CA THR A 277 -3.04 20.23 5.85
C THR A 277 -3.88 20.79 6.98
N LYS A 278 -4.40 19.94 7.89
CA LYS A 278 -5.42 20.26 8.90
C LYS A 278 -6.76 20.76 8.30
N ASP A 279 -6.98 20.51 7.01
CA ASP A 279 -8.25 20.80 6.35
C ASP A 279 -9.30 19.77 6.77
N THR A 280 -10.29 20.22 7.54
CA THR A 280 -11.35 19.36 8.10
C THR A 280 -12.22 18.69 7.04
N ALA A 281 -12.26 19.21 5.81
CA ALA A 281 -12.97 18.55 4.71
C ALA A 281 -12.32 17.19 4.38
N PHE A 282 -10.98 17.07 4.45
CA PHE A 282 -10.30 15.81 4.26
C PHE A 282 -10.55 14.82 5.41
N LEU A 283 -10.65 15.31 6.66
CA LEU A 283 -11.02 14.47 7.80
C LEU A 283 -12.43 13.91 7.63
N GLN A 284 -13.40 14.76 7.28
CA GLN A 284 -14.78 14.34 7.03
C GLN A 284 -14.84 13.29 5.91
N GLN A 285 -14.10 13.49 4.83
CA GLN A 285 -14.02 12.51 3.75
C GLN A 285 -13.43 11.19 4.22
N ALA A 286 -12.34 11.22 5.00
CA ALA A 286 -11.74 10.00 5.57
C ALA A 286 -12.72 9.24 6.48
N VAL A 287 -13.44 9.95 7.36
CA VAL A 287 -14.47 9.38 8.23
C VAL A 287 -15.59 8.73 7.43
N HIS A 288 -16.14 9.41 6.43
CA HIS A 288 -17.21 8.85 5.60
C HIS A 288 -16.78 7.58 4.85
N VAL A 289 -15.55 7.57 4.31
CA VAL A 289 -15.00 6.38 3.63
C VAL A 289 -14.75 5.26 4.64
N ALA A 290 -14.21 5.55 5.82
CA ALA A 290 -13.99 4.57 6.87
C ALA A 290 -15.31 3.93 7.33
N ASP A 291 -16.34 4.73 7.59
CA ASP A 291 -17.67 4.24 7.97
C ASP A 291 -18.30 3.38 6.86
N MET A 292 -18.12 3.78 5.61
CA MET A 292 -18.57 2.98 4.45
C MET A 292 -17.86 1.63 4.43
N ILE A 293 -16.52 1.59 4.59
CA ILE A 293 -15.74 0.35 4.64
C ILE A 293 -16.24 -0.55 5.77
N MET A 294 -16.41 -0.03 6.98
CA MET A 294 -16.91 -0.81 8.14
C MET A 294 -18.30 -1.41 7.88
N ARG A 295 -19.22 -0.62 7.30
CA ARG A 295 -20.57 -1.12 6.96
C ARG A 295 -20.55 -2.20 5.87
N ARG A 296 -19.62 -2.13 4.91
CA ARG A 296 -19.56 -3.04 3.76
C ARG A 296 -18.67 -4.26 3.98
N THR A 297 -17.82 -4.24 5.00
CA THR A 297 -17.02 -5.41 5.39
C THR A 297 -17.93 -6.39 6.14
N THR A 298 -18.42 -7.41 5.43
CA THR A 298 -19.35 -8.41 5.99
C THR A 298 -18.66 -9.66 6.52
N THR A 299 -17.36 -9.74 6.38
CA THR A 299 -16.54 -10.88 6.79
C THR A 299 -16.28 -10.87 8.29
N THR A 300 -16.32 -12.05 8.92
CA THR A 300 -16.15 -12.17 10.37
C THR A 300 -14.74 -11.83 10.86
N ASP A 301 -13.75 -11.94 9.97
CA ASP A 301 -12.33 -11.65 10.21
C ASP A 301 -11.93 -10.22 9.85
N ALA A 302 -12.87 -9.39 9.39
CA ALA A 302 -12.66 -8.02 8.92
C ALA A 302 -11.69 -7.89 7.73
N VAL A 303 -11.30 -8.99 7.06
CA VAL A 303 -10.54 -8.96 5.80
C VAL A 303 -11.54 -8.91 4.66
N PRO A 304 -11.57 -7.87 3.81
CA PRO A 304 -12.57 -7.75 2.75
C PRO A 304 -12.35 -8.77 1.62
N TYR A 305 -13.41 -9.03 0.86
CA TYR A 305 -13.25 -9.57 -0.49
C TYR A 305 -12.53 -8.56 -1.38
N TRP A 306 -11.99 -9.01 -2.50
CA TRP A 306 -11.23 -8.18 -3.44
C TRP A 306 -12.02 -6.98 -3.99
N ASP A 307 -13.35 -7.06 -4.01
CA ASP A 307 -14.28 -5.99 -4.35
C ASP A 307 -15.51 -6.12 -3.43
N PHE A 308 -16.01 -5.01 -2.88
CA PHE A 308 -17.17 -5.03 -1.97
C PHE A 308 -18.48 -5.42 -2.68
N ASP A 309 -18.52 -5.36 -4.01
CA ASP A 309 -19.63 -5.81 -4.84
C ASP A 309 -19.39 -7.18 -5.48
N ALA A 310 -18.32 -7.88 -5.07
CA ALA A 310 -18.09 -9.25 -5.49
C ALA A 310 -19.19 -10.18 -4.97
N PRO A 311 -19.65 -11.15 -5.78
CA PRO A 311 -20.60 -12.15 -5.28
C PRO A 311 -19.93 -12.98 -4.18
N VAL A 312 -20.61 -13.12 -3.03
CA VAL A 312 -20.08 -13.90 -1.92
C VAL A 312 -20.29 -15.38 -2.21
N LYS A 313 -19.24 -16.07 -2.61
CA LYS A 313 -19.16 -17.51 -2.81
C LYS A 313 -17.99 -18.06 -1.99
N GLU A 314 -17.89 -19.39 -1.84
CA GLU A 314 -16.84 -20.06 -1.08
C GLU A 314 -15.43 -19.75 -1.63
N ASP A 315 -15.33 -19.61 -2.94
CA ASP A 315 -14.09 -19.36 -3.71
C ASP A 315 -13.83 -17.87 -4.02
N THR A 316 -14.67 -16.95 -3.53
CA THR A 316 -14.45 -15.51 -3.76
C THR A 316 -13.17 -15.04 -3.07
N PRO A 317 -12.17 -14.54 -3.82
CA PRO A 317 -10.89 -14.16 -3.24
C PRO A 317 -10.99 -13.04 -2.21
N ARG A 318 -10.17 -13.16 -1.17
CA ARG A 318 -9.93 -12.10 -0.19
C ARG A 318 -8.86 -11.15 -0.69
N ASP A 319 -8.77 -9.99 -0.08
CA ASP A 319 -7.64 -9.09 -0.31
C ASP A 319 -6.99 -8.65 1.01
N ALA A 320 -6.02 -9.43 1.46
CA ALA A 320 -5.22 -9.10 2.64
C ALA A 320 -4.47 -7.76 2.47
N SER A 321 -4.13 -7.37 1.23
CA SER A 321 -3.49 -6.08 0.98
C SER A 321 -4.42 -4.91 1.26
N ALA A 322 -5.70 -5.00 0.86
CA ALA A 322 -6.71 -4.00 1.20
C ALA A 322 -6.91 -3.91 2.72
N ALA A 323 -6.98 -5.06 3.41
CA ALA A 323 -7.09 -5.11 4.86
C ALA A 323 -5.92 -4.41 5.56
N ALA A 324 -4.68 -4.67 5.13
CA ALA A 324 -3.48 -4.07 5.70
C ALA A 324 -3.46 -2.54 5.56
N VAL A 325 -3.82 -2.02 4.38
CA VAL A 325 -3.94 -0.58 4.12
C VAL A 325 -5.03 0.05 4.99
N ILE A 326 -6.20 -0.60 5.09
CA ILE A 326 -7.32 -0.14 5.91
C ILE A 326 -6.91 -0.09 7.39
N ALA A 327 -6.26 -1.14 7.90
CA ALA A 327 -5.78 -1.17 9.29
C ALA A 327 -4.82 -0.02 9.58
N SER A 328 -3.85 0.22 8.70
CA SER A 328 -2.89 1.32 8.85
C SER A 328 -3.58 2.68 8.87
N ALA A 329 -4.54 2.91 7.97
CA ALA A 329 -5.31 4.14 7.90
C ALA A 329 -6.21 4.34 9.14
N PHE A 330 -6.84 3.28 9.61
CA PHE A 330 -7.75 3.34 10.76
C PHE A 330 -7.00 3.61 12.06
N LEU A 331 -5.80 3.09 12.25
CA LEU A 331 -4.95 3.44 13.39
C LEU A 331 -4.62 4.94 13.41
N ASP A 332 -4.24 5.51 12.26
CA ASP A 332 -4.04 6.95 12.18
C ASP A 332 -5.35 7.73 12.44
N LEU A 333 -6.46 7.32 11.81
CA LEU A 333 -7.75 8.00 11.93
C LEU A 333 -8.27 7.97 13.37
N SER A 334 -8.03 6.88 14.10
CA SER A 334 -8.45 6.72 15.50
C SER A 334 -7.89 7.80 16.43
N THR A 335 -6.72 8.34 16.11
CA THR A 335 -6.10 9.42 16.92
C THR A 335 -6.60 10.82 16.55
N LEU A 336 -7.41 10.95 15.50
CA LEU A 336 -7.78 12.22 14.90
C LEU A 336 -9.25 12.61 15.15
N VAL A 337 -10.05 11.69 15.66
CA VAL A 337 -11.50 11.87 15.87
C VAL A 337 -11.90 11.49 17.28
N PRO A 338 -12.98 12.10 17.84
CA PRO A 338 -13.45 11.79 19.20
C PRO A 338 -13.87 10.32 19.42
N ASP A 339 -14.49 9.70 18.40
CA ASP A 339 -14.98 8.32 18.45
C ASP A 339 -13.95 7.33 17.86
N GLY A 340 -12.66 7.62 18.03
CA GLY A 340 -11.56 6.88 17.44
C GLY A 340 -11.45 5.42 17.87
N ASP A 341 -11.96 5.07 19.03
CA ASP A 341 -11.94 3.70 19.58
C ASP A 341 -12.55 2.67 18.63
N ASN A 342 -13.59 3.05 17.87
CA ASN A 342 -14.24 2.16 16.91
C ASN A 342 -13.28 1.82 15.75
N TYR A 343 -12.53 2.79 15.24
CA TYR A 343 -11.54 2.58 14.18
C TYR A 343 -10.35 1.79 14.70
N PHE A 344 -9.88 2.11 15.92
CA PHE A 344 -8.82 1.34 16.58
C PHE A 344 -9.21 -0.12 16.75
N ALA A 345 -10.37 -0.41 17.31
CA ALA A 345 -10.85 -1.79 17.52
C ALA A 345 -11.00 -2.55 16.18
N HIS A 346 -11.44 -1.87 15.11
CA HIS A 346 -11.54 -2.49 13.80
C HIS A 346 -10.16 -2.80 13.19
N ALA A 347 -9.19 -1.88 13.34
CA ALA A 347 -7.81 -2.08 12.90
C ALA A 347 -7.12 -3.20 13.69
N GLU A 348 -7.30 -3.24 15.02
CA GLU A 348 -6.80 -4.32 15.87
C GLU A 348 -7.34 -5.68 15.42
N LYS A 349 -8.65 -5.77 15.15
CA LYS A 349 -9.27 -6.99 14.63
C LYS A 349 -8.67 -7.44 13.30
N ILE A 350 -8.44 -6.51 12.38
CA ILE A 350 -7.76 -6.81 11.10
C ILE A 350 -6.35 -7.34 11.37
N LEU A 351 -5.57 -6.66 12.22
CA LEU A 351 -4.20 -7.07 12.52
C LEU A 351 -4.13 -8.45 13.17
N GLN A 352 -5.03 -8.75 14.12
CA GLN A 352 -5.14 -10.07 14.73
C GLN A 352 -5.49 -11.15 13.69
N SER A 353 -6.42 -10.86 12.76
CA SER A 353 -6.77 -11.78 11.67
C SER A 353 -5.58 -12.02 10.74
N LEU A 354 -4.91 -10.95 10.28
CA LEU A 354 -3.75 -11.04 9.41
C LEU A 354 -2.56 -11.74 10.07
N SER A 355 -2.45 -11.67 11.40
CA SER A 355 -1.43 -12.37 12.19
C SER A 355 -1.83 -13.81 12.53
N GLY A 356 -3.04 -14.23 12.20
CA GLY A 356 -3.54 -15.58 12.41
C GLY A 356 -3.08 -16.58 11.33
N GLN A 357 -3.29 -17.87 11.62
CA GLN A 357 -2.85 -18.98 10.76
C GLN A 357 -3.42 -18.93 9.33
N ASP A 358 -4.57 -18.26 9.13
CA ASP A 358 -5.21 -18.19 7.82
C ASP A 358 -4.47 -17.24 6.88
N TYR A 359 -3.90 -16.15 7.40
CA TYR A 359 -3.22 -15.13 6.60
C TYR A 359 -1.71 -15.05 6.81
N LEU A 360 -1.20 -15.32 8.01
CA LEU A 360 0.23 -15.28 8.28
C LEU A 360 0.92 -16.53 7.71
N ALA A 361 2.05 -16.34 7.07
CA ALA A 361 2.84 -17.44 6.52
C ALA A 361 3.51 -18.27 7.63
N VAL A 362 3.70 -19.54 7.39
CA VAL A 362 4.67 -20.35 8.14
C VAL A 362 6.08 -19.98 7.67
N LYS A 363 7.03 -19.84 8.59
CA LYS A 363 8.43 -19.53 8.29
C LYS A 363 8.99 -20.42 7.20
N GLY A 364 9.57 -19.83 6.16
CA GLY A 364 10.16 -20.54 5.01
C GLY A 364 9.17 -20.93 3.91
N ASN A 365 7.86 -20.73 4.11
CA ASN A 365 6.83 -20.98 3.11
C ASN A 365 6.40 -19.67 2.40
N ASN A 366 5.31 -19.74 1.62
CA ASN A 366 4.66 -18.60 0.96
C ASN A 366 5.62 -17.80 0.07
N ALA A 367 6.55 -18.48 -0.61
CA ALA A 367 7.56 -17.86 -1.47
C ALA A 367 8.39 -16.75 -0.79
N GLY A 368 8.46 -16.74 0.56
CA GLY A 368 9.19 -15.76 1.34
C GLY A 368 8.44 -14.45 1.62
N PHE A 369 7.12 -14.41 1.40
CA PHE A 369 6.24 -13.30 1.79
C PHE A 369 5.60 -13.56 3.16
N ILE A 370 5.22 -12.47 3.84
CA ILE A 370 4.66 -12.50 5.20
C ILE A 370 3.19 -12.90 5.16
N LEU A 371 2.38 -12.23 4.32
CA LEU A 371 0.94 -12.46 4.21
C LEU A 371 0.56 -13.31 3.01
N LYS A 372 -0.50 -14.08 3.17
CA LYS A 372 -1.20 -14.85 2.13
C LYS A 372 -2.47 -14.11 1.68
N HIS A 373 -3.15 -14.64 0.66
CA HIS A 373 -4.53 -14.31 0.29
C HIS A 373 -4.79 -12.85 -0.06
N SER A 374 -3.98 -12.30 -0.96
CA SER A 374 -4.22 -11.00 -1.58
C SER A 374 -4.66 -11.14 -3.04
N THR A 375 -5.30 -10.11 -3.57
CA THR A 375 -5.75 -10.06 -4.97
C THR A 375 -5.27 -8.78 -5.64
N GLY A 376 -4.32 -8.90 -6.59
CA GLY A 376 -3.78 -7.77 -7.34
C GLY A 376 -4.81 -7.21 -8.33
N SER A 377 -5.19 -8.02 -9.33
CA SER A 377 -6.20 -7.63 -10.32
C SER A 377 -6.92 -8.86 -10.88
N LEU A 378 -8.10 -9.11 -10.35
CA LEU A 378 -8.92 -10.25 -10.82
C LEU A 378 -9.36 -10.08 -12.28
N PRO A 379 -9.81 -8.89 -12.75
CA PRO A 379 -10.20 -8.72 -14.15
C PRO A 379 -9.08 -9.00 -15.17
N HIS A 380 -7.82 -8.90 -14.74
CA HIS A 380 -6.68 -9.19 -15.61
C HIS A 380 -6.09 -10.59 -15.40
N GLY A 381 -6.75 -11.45 -14.61
CA GLY A 381 -6.21 -12.77 -14.28
C GLY A 381 -4.84 -12.71 -13.57
N SER A 382 -4.54 -11.59 -12.91
CA SER A 382 -3.23 -11.32 -12.34
C SER A 382 -3.26 -11.27 -10.83
N GLU A 383 -2.35 -12.03 -10.21
CA GLU A 383 -2.11 -11.97 -8.77
C GLU A 383 -3.36 -12.26 -7.93
N ILE A 384 -4.04 -13.39 -8.22
CA ILE A 384 -5.27 -13.79 -7.57
C ILE A 384 -4.95 -14.80 -6.48
N ASP A 385 -5.41 -14.53 -5.25
CA ASP A 385 -5.21 -15.37 -4.07
C ASP A 385 -3.73 -15.72 -3.83
N VAL A 386 -2.86 -14.72 -3.85
CA VAL A 386 -1.40 -14.86 -3.72
C VAL A 386 -0.85 -13.86 -2.71
N PRO A 387 0.40 -14.05 -2.22
CA PRO A 387 1.10 -13.02 -1.47
C PRO A 387 1.43 -11.82 -2.36
N LEU A 388 1.39 -10.62 -1.77
CA LEU A 388 1.79 -9.38 -2.44
C LEU A 388 2.74 -8.58 -1.54
N ASN A 389 3.83 -8.04 -2.12
CA ASN A 389 4.83 -7.31 -1.34
C ASN A 389 4.29 -6.03 -0.69
N TYR A 390 3.26 -5.40 -1.25
CA TYR A 390 2.60 -4.24 -0.65
C TYR A 390 1.63 -4.63 0.47
N ALA A 391 1.10 -5.86 0.48
CA ALA A 391 0.39 -6.38 1.65
C ALA A 391 1.31 -6.47 2.85
N ASP A 392 2.52 -7.02 2.67
CA ASP A 392 3.54 -7.13 3.70
C ASP A 392 3.96 -5.75 4.21
N TYR A 393 4.14 -4.78 3.31
CA TYR A 393 4.55 -3.42 3.65
C TYR A 393 3.53 -2.72 4.56
N TYR A 394 2.26 -2.66 4.13
CA TYR A 394 1.22 -1.98 4.92
C TYR A 394 0.84 -2.74 6.19
N TYR A 395 0.98 -4.06 6.20
CA TYR A 395 0.85 -4.84 7.42
C TYR A 395 1.91 -4.47 8.46
N LEU A 396 3.18 -4.39 8.07
CA LEU A 396 4.26 -3.98 8.97
C LEU A 396 4.15 -2.52 9.39
N GLU A 397 3.71 -1.64 8.51
CA GLU A 397 3.40 -0.26 8.87
C GLU A 397 2.31 -0.20 9.95
N ALA A 398 1.20 -0.90 9.73
CA ALA A 398 0.09 -0.96 10.69
C ALA A 398 0.53 -1.58 12.03
N LEU A 399 1.33 -2.64 11.99
CA LEU A 399 1.85 -3.28 13.19
C LEU A 399 2.76 -2.34 13.99
N ASN A 400 3.66 -1.58 13.33
CA ASN A 400 4.47 -0.55 13.97
C ASN A 400 3.60 0.54 14.64
N LYS A 401 2.57 1.03 13.95
CA LYS A 401 1.63 2.02 14.51
C LYS A 401 0.92 1.45 15.74
N TYR A 402 0.41 0.22 15.65
CA TYR A 402 -0.30 -0.44 16.74
C TYR A 402 0.58 -0.62 17.97
N VAL A 403 1.79 -1.19 17.79
CA VAL A 403 2.74 -1.40 18.90
C VAL A 403 3.12 -0.08 19.56
N LYS A 404 3.33 0.98 18.78
CA LYS A 404 3.64 2.29 19.30
C LYS A 404 2.48 2.85 20.14
N MET A 405 1.25 2.80 19.62
CA MET A 405 0.06 3.28 20.34
C MET A 405 -0.13 2.53 21.66
N LYS A 406 0.02 1.19 21.66
CA LYS A 406 -0.08 0.37 22.88
C LYS A 406 1.04 0.63 23.88
N SER A 407 2.19 1.12 23.46
CA SER A 407 3.30 1.47 24.36
C SER A 407 3.18 2.86 24.99
N GLU A 408 2.30 3.71 24.45
CA GLU A 408 2.04 5.07 24.95
C GLU A 408 0.83 5.13 25.90
N GLU A 409 0.02 4.03 25.99
CA GLU A 409 -1.05 3.82 26.98
C GLU A 409 -0.48 3.43 28.35
#